data_0d599a1826ad168c3e82ed7a2cd632e4
#
_entry.id   0d599a1826ad168c3e82ed7a2cd632e4
#
_cell.length_a   1.000
_cell.length_b   1.000
_cell.length_c   1.000
_cell.angle_alpha   90.00
_cell.angle_beta   90.00
_cell.angle_gamma   90.00
#
_symmetry.space_group_name_H-M   'P 1'
#
loop_
_entity.id
_entity.type
_entity.pdbx_description
1 polymer ?
#
loop_
_entity_poly.entity_id
_entity_poly.type
_entity_poly.pdbx_seq_one_letter_code
_entity_poly.pdbx_strand_id
1 'polypeptide(L)'
;MDEEYKIIHSPLERRISERGVSVDVLIYRGEADAGWILEVVDHTGGSTVWDGIFATDRAALEEALRTIEREGISCFAEDTPEPLH
;
A
#
# COMPACT_ATOMS: atom_id res chain seq x y z
N MET A 1 25.75 -13.76 11.05
CA MET A 1 25.50 -13.49 10.63
C MET A 1 24.84 -12.71 10.62
N ASP A 2 24.62 -12.25 10.51
CA ASP A 2 24.02 -11.51 10.60
C ASP A 2 23.78 -10.74 9.64
N GLU A 3 23.54 -10.93 8.82
CA GLU A 3 23.23 -10.35 7.94
C GLU A 3 21.99 -10.00 8.00
N GLU A 4 21.52 -8.97 8.34
CA GLU A 4 20.30 -8.63 8.42
C GLU A 4 19.84 -8.16 7.13
N TYR A 5 18.76 -8.61 6.56
CA TYR A 5 18.16 -8.15 5.34
C TYR A 5 17.42 -6.88 5.62
N LYS A 6 17.84 -5.79 5.06
CA LYS A 6 17.24 -4.52 5.35
C LYS A 6 16.17 -4.16 4.37
N ILE A 7 15.10 -3.58 4.87
CA ILE A 7 14.01 -3.09 4.05
C ILE A 7 14.13 -1.58 4.00
N ILE A 8 14.07 -1.04 2.80
CA ILE A 8 14.16 0.39 2.59
C ILE A 8 12.77 0.90 2.29
N HIS A 9 12.31 1.87 3.07
CA HIS A 9 10.99 2.45 2.88
C HIS A 9 11.12 3.77 2.14
N SER A 10 10.25 4.00 1.18
CA SER A 10 10.26 5.22 0.42
C SER A 10 9.74 6.37 1.25
N PRO A 11 10.30 7.56 1.10
CA PRO A 11 9.74 8.73 1.77
C PRO A 11 8.38 9.13 1.21
N LEU A 12 7.94 8.46 0.13
CA LEU A 12 6.63 8.74 -0.44
C LEU A 12 5.50 7.98 0.25
N GLU A 13 5.83 7.08 1.17
CA GLU A 13 4.79 6.40 1.93
C GLU A 13 3.94 7.40 2.66
N ARG A 14 2.65 7.16 2.78
CA ARG A 14 1.76 8.11 3.44
C ARG A 14 0.45 7.47 3.84
N ARG A 15 -0.26 8.14 4.72
CA ARG A 15 -1.60 7.74 5.10
C ARG A 15 -2.58 8.60 4.35
N ILE A 16 -3.62 8.01 3.82
CA ILE A 16 -4.66 8.73 3.09
C ILE A 16 -5.97 8.44 3.78
N SER A 17 -6.76 9.49 3.99
CA SER A 17 -8.06 9.36 4.64
C SER A 17 -9.12 10.02 3.81
N GLU A 18 -10.22 9.34 3.58
CA GLU A 18 -11.36 9.91 2.87
C GLU A 18 -12.62 9.29 3.44
N ARG A 19 -13.59 10.13 3.72
CA ARG A 19 -14.90 9.65 4.14
C ARG A 19 -14.83 8.70 5.32
N GLY A 20 -13.96 8.98 6.24
CA GLY A 20 -13.84 8.18 7.45
C GLY A 20 -13.03 6.90 7.28
N VAL A 21 -12.50 6.66 6.11
CA VAL A 21 -11.68 5.50 5.87
C VAL A 21 -10.23 5.94 5.73
N SER A 22 -9.33 5.28 6.44
CA SER A 22 -7.91 5.60 6.37
C SER A 22 -7.13 4.39 5.93
N VAL A 23 -6.17 4.59 5.06
CA VAL A 23 -5.28 3.52 4.64
C VAL A 23 -3.85 4.02 4.69
N ASP A 24 -2.92 3.10 4.90
CA ASP A 24 -1.50 3.43 4.86
C ASP A 24 -0.94 2.91 3.56
N VAL A 25 -0.35 3.79 2.77
CA VAL A 25 0.28 3.39 1.52
C VAL A 25 1.74 3.16 1.83
N LEU A 26 2.17 1.92 1.69
CA LEU A 26 3.54 1.53 1.99
C LEU A 26 4.25 1.22 0.68
N ILE A 27 5.46 1.73 0.54
CA ILE A 27 6.25 1.54 -0.66
C ILE A 27 7.65 1.19 -0.20
N TYR A 28 8.06 -0.04 -0.45
CA TYR A 28 9.33 -0.50 0.10
C TYR A 28 10.01 -1.49 -0.82
N ARG A 29 11.27 -1.76 -0.52
CA ARG A 29 12.02 -2.76 -1.27
C ARG A 29 13.14 -3.28 -0.39
N GLY A 30 13.66 -4.42 -0.75
CA GLY A 30 14.85 -4.91 -0.08
C GLY A 30 16.05 -4.12 -0.55
N GLU A 31 17.06 -4.03 0.29
CA GLU A 31 18.20 -3.20 -0.05
C GLU A 31 18.90 -3.68 -1.31
N ALA A 32 18.79 -4.93 -1.64
CA ALA A 32 19.44 -5.47 -2.82
C ALA A 32 18.52 -5.55 -4.03
N ASP A 33 17.24 -5.14 -3.85
CA ASP A 33 16.28 -5.26 -4.93
C ASP A 33 16.18 -3.98 -5.72
N ALA A 34 15.92 -4.11 -7.00
CA ALA A 34 15.83 -2.94 -7.85
C ALA A 34 14.44 -2.34 -7.91
N GLY A 35 13.43 -3.08 -7.63
CA GLY A 35 12.07 -2.59 -7.78
C GLY A 35 11.38 -2.38 -6.46
N TRP A 36 10.28 -1.65 -6.50
CA TRP A 36 9.55 -1.27 -5.29
C TRP A 36 8.28 -2.07 -5.18
N ILE A 37 7.90 -2.41 -3.95
CA ILE A 37 6.68 -3.14 -3.65
C ILE A 37 5.68 -2.14 -3.14
N LEU A 38 4.43 -2.26 -3.61
CA LEU A 38 3.35 -1.40 -3.16
C LEU A 38 2.40 -2.22 -2.31
N GLU A 39 2.12 -1.73 -1.11
CA GLU A 39 1.18 -2.38 -0.22
C GLU A 39 0.30 -1.32 0.38
N VAL A 40 -0.98 -1.59 0.51
CA VAL A 40 -1.91 -0.67 1.16
C VAL A 40 -2.55 -1.42 2.31
N VAL A 41 -2.45 -0.85 3.50
CA VAL A 41 -2.97 -1.48 4.72
C VAL A 41 -4.14 -0.64 5.20
N ASP A 42 -5.31 -1.26 5.39
CA ASP A 42 -6.46 -0.51 5.82
C ASP A 42 -6.49 -0.44 7.35
N HIS A 43 -7.41 0.32 7.90
CA HIS A 43 -7.43 0.58 9.32
C HIS A 43 -7.85 -0.63 10.15
N THR A 44 -8.30 -1.70 9.49
CA THR A 44 -8.65 -2.91 10.23
C THR A 44 -7.52 -3.92 10.18
N GLY A 45 -6.42 -3.58 9.52
CA GLY A 45 -5.27 -4.47 9.46
C GLY A 45 -5.20 -5.31 8.20
N GLY A 46 -6.18 -5.21 7.32
CA GLY A 46 -6.12 -5.92 6.07
C GLY A 46 -5.12 -5.28 5.14
N SER A 47 -4.45 -6.05 4.33
CA SER A 47 -3.48 -5.49 3.43
C SER A 47 -3.67 -6.00 2.02
N THR A 48 -3.37 -5.16 1.06
CA THR A 48 -3.41 -5.48 -0.34
C THR A 48 -2.02 -5.24 -0.89
N VAL A 49 -1.44 -6.24 -1.49
CA VAL A 49 -0.10 -6.13 -2.06
C VAL A 49 -0.23 -6.36 -3.55
N TRP A 50 0.33 -5.44 -4.34
CA TRP A 50 0.29 -5.61 -5.80
C TRP A 50 1.23 -6.72 -6.21
N ASP A 51 0.82 -7.49 -7.24
CA ASP A 51 1.61 -8.59 -7.67
C ASP A 51 2.91 -8.19 -8.31
N GLY A 52 2.97 -7.11 -8.99
CA GLY A 52 4.17 -6.71 -9.69
C GLY A 52 5.00 -5.77 -8.86
N ILE A 53 6.18 -5.46 -9.33
CA ILE A 53 7.00 -4.47 -8.69
C ILE A 53 7.03 -3.25 -9.58
N PHE A 54 7.37 -2.12 -9.00
CA PHE A 54 7.39 -0.87 -9.74
C PHE A 54 8.83 -0.39 -9.90
N ALA A 55 9.13 0.19 -11.05
CA ALA A 55 10.49 0.63 -11.30
C ALA A 55 10.90 1.77 -10.40
N THR A 56 9.94 2.60 -9.98
CA THR A 56 10.24 3.71 -9.08
C THR A 56 9.18 3.78 -8.00
N ASP A 57 9.54 4.41 -6.90
CA ASP A 57 8.58 4.58 -5.80
C ASP A 57 7.47 5.52 -6.21
N ARG A 58 7.76 6.50 -7.09
CA ARG A 58 6.72 7.38 -7.55
C ARG A 58 5.68 6.61 -8.36
N ALA A 59 6.11 5.67 -9.19
CA ALA A 59 5.17 4.89 -9.98
C ALA A 59 4.27 4.08 -9.07
N ALA A 60 4.82 3.57 -7.97
CA ALA A 60 4.02 2.82 -7.00
C ALA A 60 3.00 3.73 -6.34
N LEU A 61 3.40 4.93 -5.94
CA LEU A 61 2.47 5.86 -5.33
C LEU A 61 1.37 6.24 -6.31
N GLU A 62 1.73 6.48 -7.56
CA GLU A 62 0.73 6.87 -8.55
C GLU A 62 -0.28 5.76 -8.77
N GLU A 63 0.15 4.53 -8.72
CA GLU A 63 -0.78 3.42 -8.88
C GLU A 63 -1.75 3.37 -7.70
N ALA A 64 -1.26 3.60 -6.49
CA ALA A 64 -2.14 3.58 -5.33
C ALA A 64 -3.17 4.70 -5.43
N LEU A 65 -2.74 5.91 -5.81
CA LEU A 65 -3.65 7.04 -5.91
C LEU A 65 -4.65 6.82 -7.04
N ARG A 66 -4.21 6.23 -8.13
CA ARG A 66 -5.10 5.97 -9.26
C ARG A 66 -6.16 4.95 -8.87
N THR A 67 -5.78 3.95 -8.09
CA THR A 67 -6.72 2.93 -7.65
C THR A 67 -7.76 3.54 -6.71
N ILE A 68 -7.31 4.42 -5.80
CA ILE A 68 -8.22 5.07 -4.88
C ILE A 68 -9.19 5.96 -5.66
N GLU A 69 -8.69 6.66 -6.66
CA GLU A 69 -9.54 7.53 -7.43
C GLU A 69 -10.54 6.76 -8.26
N ARG A 70 -10.13 5.64 -8.83
CA ARG A 70 -10.98 4.87 -9.71
C ARG A 70 -12.00 4.05 -8.95
N GLU A 71 -11.60 3.47 -7.83
CA GLU A 71 -12.46 2.54 -7.12
C GLU A 71 -12.92 3.00 -5.76
N GLY A 72 -12.37 4.10 -5.27
CA GLY A 72 -12.72 4.58 -3.95
C GLY A 72 -11.83 3.98 -2.89
N ILE A 73 -11.57 4.74 -1.83
CA ILE A 73 -10.66 4.30 -0.79
C ILE A 73 -11.21 3.09 -0.04
N SER A 74 -12.54 2.94 -0.01
CA SER A 74 -13.13 1.83 0.72
C SER A 74 -12.86 0.49 0.04
N CYS A 75 -12.34 0.48 -1.18
CA CYS A 75 -12.02 -0.78 -1.81
C CYS A 75 -10.95 -1.54 -1.04
N PHE A 76 -10.20 -0.85 -0.20
CA PHE A 76 -9.17 -1.50 0.58
C PHE A 76 -9.66 -1.93 1.96
N ALA A 77 -10.81 -1.44 2.35
CA ALA A 77 -11.34 -1.79 3.67
C ALA A 77 -12.22 -2.97 3.49
N GLU A 78 -11.65 -4.10 3.57
CA GLU A 78 -12.38 -5.18 3.34
C GLU A 78 -13.32 -5.59 4.13
N ASP A 79 -13.78 -5.47 4.66
CA ASP A 79 -14.65 -5.96 5.35
C ASP A 79 -15.72 -5.60 5.53
N THR A 80 -16.25 -5.47 5.36
CA THR A 80 -17.16 -5.05 5.50
C THR A 80 -18.06 -5.68 5.84
N PRO A 81 -18.64 -5.84 6.26
CA PRO A 81 -19.36 -6.52 6.60
C PRO A 81 -20.54 -6.51 6.20
N GLU A 82 -21.05 -6.64 6.14
CA GLU A 82 -21.91 -6.74 5.90
C GLU A 82 -22.67 -6.68 6.09
N PRO A 83 -23.30 -6.65 6.12
CA PRO A 83 -24.08 -6.54 6.24
C PRO A 83 -24.91 -6.80 6.45
N LEU A 84 -25.40 -7.00 6.66
CA LEU A 84 -26.09 -7.21 6.84
C LEU A 84 -26.78 -7.05 6.80
N HIS A 85 -27.13 -7.10 6.73
CA HIS A 85 -27.67 -6.93 6.60
C HIS A 85 -28.23 -7.07 6.58
#